data_4813062fc9ee56536584108a21d2f1ee
#
_entry.id   4813062fc9ee56536584108a21d2f1ee
#
_cell.length_a   1.000
_cell.length_b   1.000
_cell.length_c   1.000
_cell.angle_alpha   90.00
_cell.angle_beta   90.00
_cell.angle_gamma   90.00
#
_symmetry.space_group_name_H-M   'P 1'
#
loop_
_entity.id
_entity.type
_entity.pdbx_description
1 polymer ?
#
loop_
_entity_poly.entity_id
_entity_poly.type
_entity_poly.pdbx_seq_one_letter_code
_entity_poly.pdbx_strand_id
1 'polypeptide(L)'
;MSRRFKPSALVGSIAAMLLGIWTGLALSGPDAERSVPAAVRGDRNPADSAWSAGDRAYHFGFKKSRNGEPASIDQEGFGPLLERYGAVFRGSPEGRNLYLTFDNGYENGYTAKILDVLKEKGVPACFFVTGHYVRTEPELLKRMVREGHLIGNHSWSHPDFSKLSDEKIREELDRVKREVADITGQKDMRYLRPPRGIFSERSLRVSRDLGYTNVFWSIAYKDWDTSAQRGARYAYENVVSQLHPGAIILLHSVSKDNAEALGAIIDEARRQGYTFRSLDHLMSPLPELPM
;
A
#
# COMPACT_ATOMS: atom_id res chain seq x y z
N MET A 1 34.31 -27.16 -46.87
CA MET A 1 34.76 -25.76 -46.85
C MET A 1 34.28 -25.12 -45.55
N SER A 2 35.18 -25.02 -44.58
CA SER A 2 34.96 -24.53 -43.21
C SER A 2 35.24 -23.04 -43.17
N ARG A 3 34.30 -22.23 -42.65
CA ARG A 3 34.58 -20.84 -42.23
C ARG A 3 34.32 -20.70 -40.76
N ARG A 4 35.42 -20.59 -40.01
CA ARG A 4 35.47 -20.22 -38.59
C ARG A 4 35.19 -18.71 -38.45
N PHE A 5 34.24 -18.29 -37.55
CA PHE A 5 34.13 -16.93 -37.09
C PHE A 5 34.83 -16.81 -35.71
N LYS A 6 35.67 -15.80 -35.57
CA LYS A 6 36.33 -15.40 -34.34
C LYS A 6 35.45 -14.47 -33.54
N PRO A 7 35.44 -14.52 -32.17
CA PRO A 7 34.77 -13.50 -31.37
C PRO A 7 35.66 -12.29 -31.14
N SER A 8 35.11 -11.09 -31.30
CA SER A 8 35.72 -9.83 -30.94
C SER A 8 35.46 -9.53 -29.48
N ALA A 9 36.51 -9.28 -28.72
CA ALA A 9 36.48 -8.80 -27.34
C ALA A 9 36.16 -7.30 -27.35
N LEU A 10 35.18 -6.85 -26.57
CA LEU A 10 34.95 -5.44 -26.25
C LEU A 10 35.42 -5.18 -24.80
N VAL A 11 36.34 -4.25 -24.70
CA VAL A 11 37.02 -3.81 -23.48
C VAL A 11 36.02 -2.93 -22.67
N GLY A 12 35.82 -3.31 -21.41
CA GLY A 12 35.04 -2.49 -20.46
C GLY A 12 35.90 -1.41 -19.83
N SER A 13 35.41 -0.18 -19.83
CA SER A 13 36.05 0.93 -19.13
C SER A 13 35.60 0.95 -17.67
N ILE A 14 36.58 0.84 -16.77
CA ILE A 14 36.42 1.02 -15.33
C ILE A 14 36.52 2.51 -15.01
N ALA A 15 35.48 3.13 -14.47
CA ALA A 15 35.54 4.47 -13.91
C ALA A 15 35.90 4.39 -12.43
N ALA A 16 37.08 4.88 -12.09
CA ALA A 16 37.58 4.99 -10.72
C ALA A 16 36.96 6.19 -10.02
N MET A 17 36.28 5.99 -8.86
CA MET A 17 35.90 7.04 -7.94
C MET A 17 37.07 7.40 -7.03
N LEU A 18 37.52 8.65 -7.14
CA LEU A 18 38.52 9.23 -6.23
C LEU A 18 37.87 9.66 -4.91
N LEU A 19 38.30 9.06 -3.81
CA LEU A 19 38.05 9.53 -2.45
C LEU A 19 38.95 10.73 -2.16
N GLY A 20 38.36 11.90 -1.95
CA GLY A 20 39.07 13.07 -1.43
C GLY A 20 39.13 13.03 0.09
N ILE A 21 40.27 12.79 0.67
CA ILE A 21 40.56 12.94 2.11
C ILE A 21 41.02 14.39 2.34
N TRP A 22 40.22 15.13 3.12
CA TRP A 22 40.65 16.45 3.63
C TRP A 22 41.23 16.30 5.02
N THR A 23 42.53 16.50 5.15
CA THR A 23 43.25 16.68 6.43
C THR A 23 43.26 18.18 6.76
N GLY A 24 42.53 18.59 7.76
CA GLY A 24 42.57 19.94 8.28
C GLY A 24 43.66 20.10 9.32
N LEU A 25 44.66 20.97 9.05
CA LEU A 25 45.65 21.43 10.00
C LEU A 25 45.02 22.49 10.91
N ALA A 26 45.14 22.28 12.22
CA ALA A 26 44.77 23.28 13.22
C ALA A 26 45.96 24.25 13.40
N LEU A 27 45.72 25.53 13.24
CA LEU A 27 46.60 26.61 13.71
C LEU A 27 45.86 27.41 14.77
N SER A 28 46.39 27.36 15.99
CA SER A 28 45.99 28.15 17.14
C SER A 28 46.60 29.56 17.08
N GLY A 29 45.81 30.58 17.33
CA GLY A 29 46.26 31.96 17.55
C GLY A 29 45.16 32.76 18.32
N PRO A 30 45.50 33.74 19.15
CA PRO A 30 44.74 34.09 20.35
C PRO A 30 43.67 35.18 20.19
N ASP A 31 42.74 35.12 21.11
CA ASP A 31 41.77 36.08 21.62
C ASP A 31 41.56 37.42 20.90
N ALA A 32 40.35 37.59 20.34
CA ALA A 32 39.72 38.90 20.20
C ALA A 32 38.21 38.71 20.52
N GLU A 33 37.83 39.12 21.72
CA GLU A 33 36.43 39.37 22.11
C GLU A 33 35.79 40.32 21.11
N ARG A 34 34.91 39.80 20.27
CA ARG A 34 33.90 40.57 19.53
C ARG A 34 32.52 40.15 20.00
N SER A 35 31.91 41.07 20.76
CA SER A 35 30.51 41.06 21.10
C SER A 35 29.66 40.87 19.85
N VAL A 36 29.02 39.69 19.76
CA VAL A 36 27.99 39.41 18.75
C VAL A 36 26.71 40.10 19.19
N PRO A 37 26.09 40.97 18.38
CA PRO A 37 24.79 41.54 18.72
C PRO A 37 23.76 40.40 18.81
N ALA A 38 22.85 40.54 19.80
CA ALA A 38 21.75 39.63 20.04
C ALA A 38 21.03 39.35 18.74
N ALA A 39 21.11 38.08 18.27
CA ALA A 39 20.37 37.63 17.13
C ALA A 39 18.90 37.94 17.35
N VAL A 40 18.33 38.64 16.40
CA VAL A 40 16.90 38.83 16.20
C VAL A 40 16.21 37.51 16.41
N ARG A 41 15.41 37.40 17.48
CA ARG A 41 14.44 36.35 17.65
C ARG A 41 13.46 36.53 16.48
N GLY A 42 13.71 35.84 15.40
CA GLY A 42 12.73 35.68 14.32
C GLY A 42 11.46 35.14 14.97
N ASP A 43 10.38 35.91 14.86
CA ASP A 43 9.05 35.47 15.21
C ASP A 43 8.79 34.15 14.51
N ARG A 44 8.86 33.04 15.25
CA ARG A 44 8.34 31.76 14.78
C ARG A 44 6.86 31.98 14.66
N ASN A 45 6.37 31.88 13.45
CA ASN A 45 4.96 31.89 13.14
C ASN A 45 4.27 30.89 14.09
N PRO A 46 3.27 31.29 14.88
CA PRO A 46 2.53 30.36 15.77
C PRO A 46 1.95 29.16 15.05
N ALA A 47 1.79 29.22 13.72
CA ALA A 47 1.38 28.09 12.89
C ALA A 47 2.44 26.97 12.77
N ASP A 48 3.74 27.27 12.98
CA ASP A 48 4.83 26.28 12.92
C ASP A 48 5.02 25.47 14.21
N SER A 49 4.37 25.89 15.31
CA SER A 49 4.47 25.21 16.62
C SER A 49 3.31 24.25 16.91
N ALA A 50 2.38 24.07 16.00
CA ALA A 50 1.20 23.22 16.18
C ALA A 50 1.40 21.78 15.67
N TRP A 51 2.59 21.22 15.80
CA TRP A 51 2.80 19.76 15.72
C TRP A 51 2.26 19.15 17.02
N SER A 52 0.92 19.03 17.07
CA SER A 52 0.18 18.53 18.22
C SER A 52 0.24 17.01 18.30
N ALA A 53 -0.27 16.45 19.40
CA ALA A 53 -0.38 15.00 19.65
C ALA A 53 -0.97 14.18 18.47
N GLY A 54 -1.68 14.83 17.52
CA GLY A 54 -2.23 14.20 16.31
C GLY A 54 -1.20 13.81 15.23
N ASP A 55 0.08 14.18 15.37
CA ASP A 55 1.11 13.91 14.35
C ASP A 55 1.98 12.70 14.65
N ARG A 56 1.73 11.99 15.75
CA ARG A 56 2.43 10.73 16.03
C ARG A 56 2.22 9.75 14.90
N ALA A 57 3.32 9.29 14.30
CA ALA A 57 3.29 8.24 13.30
C ALA A 57 3.02 6.88 13.95
N TYR A 58 2.09 6.14 13.37
CA TYR A 58 1.82 4.75 13.66
C TYR A 58 2.17 3.90 12.44
N HIS A 59 2.74 2.73 12.68
CA HIS A 59 2.98 1.71 11.66
C HIS A 59 1.96 0.62 11.87
N PHE A 60 1.12 0.37 10.86
CA PHE A 60 0.10 -0.65 10.97
C PHE A 60 0.73 -2.03 11.16
N GLY A 61 0.34 -2.70 12.24
CA GLY A 61 0.72 -4.06 12.59
C GLY A 61 -0.50 -4.82 13.10
N PHE A 62 -0.42 -6.13 13.14
CA PHE A 62 -1.49 -6.98 13.66
C PHE A 62 -0.94 -8.34 14.10
N LYS A 63 -1.59 -8.94 15.10
CA LYS A 63 -1.39 -10.34 15.45
C LYS A 63 -2.08 -11.20 14.40
N LYS A 64 -1.30 -12.03 13.71
CA LYS A 64 -1.82 -12.89 12.64
C LYS A 64 -2.84 -13.88 13.16
N SER A 65 -3.85 -14.18 12.34
CA SER A 65 -4.77 -15.27 12.52
C SER A 65 -4.03 -16.61 12.70
N ARG A 66 -4.56 -17.43 13.59
CA ARG A 66 -4.14 -18.84 13.76
C ARG A 66 -5.38 -19.69 14.01
N ASN A 67 -5.46 -20.86 13.38
CA ASN A 67 -6.57 -21.82 13.57
C ASN A 67 -7.95 -21.21 13.28
N GLY A 68 -8.04 -20.28 12.32
CA GLY A 68 -9.29 -19.60 11.96
C GLY A 68 -9.72 -18.48 12.92
N GLU A 69 -8.98 -18.23 14.00
CA GLU A 69 -9.25 -17.09 14.89
C GLU A 69 -8.95 -15.77 14.17
N PRO A 70 -9.82 -14.75 14.28
CA PRO A 70 -9.58 -13.47 13.62
C PRO A 70 -8.26 -12.82 14.05
N ALA A 71 -7.59 -12.17 13.10
CA ALA A 71 -6.46 -11.30 13.40
C ALA A 71 -6.86 -10.17 14.35
N SER A 72 -5.96 -9.74 15.24
CA SER A 72 -6.21 -8.72 16.25
C SER A 72 -5.15 -7.61 16.19
N ILE A 73 -5.56 -6.39 16.58
CA ILE A 73 -4.71 -5.20 16.77
C ILE A 73 -4.70 -4.74 18.23
N ASP A 74 -5.19 -5.55 19.17
CA ASP A 74 -5.37 -5.14 20.57
C ASP A 74 -4.06 -4.76 21.25
N GLN A 75 -2.95 -5.38 20.86
CA GLN A 75 -1.62 -5.10 21.40
C GLN A 75 -0.95 -3.88 20.79
N GLU A 76 -1.46 -3.37 19.66
CA GLU A 76 -0.87 -2.27 18.90
C GLU A 76 -1.25 -0.88 19.45
N GLY A 77 -2.31 -0.81 20.24
CA GLY A 77 -2.75 0.40 20.94
C GLY A 77 -3.41 1.47 20.07
N PHE A 78 -3.58 1.24 18.77
CA PHE A 78 -4.24 2.20 17.87
C PHE A 78 -5.67 1.79 17.47
N GLY A 79 -6.22 0.71 18.00
CA GLY A 79 -7.58 0.25 17.70
C GLY A 79 -8.65 1.34 17.88
N PRO A 80 -8.70 2.04 19.06
CA PRO A 80 -9.66 3.13 19.27
C PRO A 80 -9.50 4.29 18.27
N LEU A 81 -8.28 4.50 17.74
CA LEU A 81 -8.03 5.51 16.73
C LEU A 81 -8.63 5.12 15.38
N LEU A 82 -8.45 3.86 14.95
CA LEU A 82 -9.07 3.34 13.73
C LEU A 82 -10.60 3.44 13.81
N GLU A 83 -11.19 3.03 14.92
CA GLU A 83 -12.63 3.09 15.14
C GLU A 83 -13.16 4.53 15.06
N ARG A 84 -12.52 5.48 15.74
CA ARG A 84 -12.90 6.91 15.73
C ARG A 84 -12.97 7.49 14.31
N TYR A 85 -12.08 7.08 13.43
CA TYR A 85 -12.00 7.59 12.06
C TYR A 85 -12.62 6.65 11.02
N GLY A 86 -13.32 5.60 11.44
CA GLY A 86 -13.99 4.66 10.54
C GLY A 86 -13.02 3.88 9.65
N ALA A 87 -11.77 3.72 10.10
CA ALA A 87 -10.79 2.91 9.39
C ALA A 87 -10.99 1.42 9.67
N VAL A 88 -10.79 0.58 8.67
CA VAL A 88 -11.04 -0.84 8.77
C VAL A 88 -9.79 -1.67 8.48
N PHE A 89 -9.63 -2.82 9.16
CA PHE A 89 -8.56 -3.79 8.89
C PHE A 89 -9.11 -5.21 8.70
N ARG A 90 -10.35 -5.43 9.06
CA ARG A 90 -11.12 -6.66 8.85
C ARG A 90 -12.61 -6.34 8.92
N GLY A 91 -13.43 -7.23 8.39
CA GLY A 91 -14.87 -7.19 8.52
C GLY A 91 -15.38 -7.93 9.76
N SER A 92 -16.73 -8.10 9.82
CA SER A 92 -17.35 -8.89 10.86
C SER A 92 -16.87 -10.35 10.86
N PRO A 93 -16.59 -10.91 12.01
CA PRO A 93 -16.28 -12.34 12.16
C PRO A 93 -17.52 -13.25 12.04
N GLU A 94 -18.73 -12.70 12.06
CA GLU A 94 -19.98 -13.48 12.05
C GLU A 94 -20.25 -14.14 10.69
N GLY A 95 -19.79 -13.52 9.58
CA GLY A 95 -19.89 -14.07 8.25
C GLY A 95 -18.56 -14.66 7.76
N ARG A 96 -18.61 -15.70 6.93
CA ARG A 96 -17.41 -16.26 6.31
C ARG A 96 -17.01 -15.50 5.04
N ASN A 97 -17.00 -14.16 5.13
CA ASN A 97 -16.64 -13.28 4.02
C ASN A 97 -15.14 -13.00 3.99
N LEU A 98 -14.56 -12.92 2.80
CA LEU A 98 -13.19 -12.49 2.54
C LEU A 98 -13.20 -11.32 1.56
N TYR A 99 -12.28 -10.40 1.73
CA TYR A 99 -12.12 -9.20 0.92
C TYR A 99 -10.72 -9.18 0.30
N LEU A 100 -10.66 -9.40 -1.00
CA LEU A 100 -9.38 -9.48 -1.70
C LEU A 100 -8.94 -8.10 -2.17
N THR A 101 -7.72 -7.71 -1.84
CA THR A 101 -7.16 -6.41 -2.20
C THR A 101 -5.73 -6.54 -2.71
N PHE A 102 -5.37 -5.65 -3.63
CA PHE A 102 -4.03 -5.58 -4.22
C PHE A 102 -3.49 -4.16 -4.12
N ASP A 103 -2.21 -4.01 -3.75
CA ASP A 103 -1.49 -2.76 -3.86
C ASP A 103 -0.68 -2.75 -5.15
N ASN A 104 -0.94 -1.73 -6.00
CA ASN A 104 -0.37 -1.58 -7.32
C ASN A 104 0.48 -0.31 -7.40
N GLY A 105 1.77 -0.44 -7.08
CA GLY A 105 2.75 0.64 -7.19
C GLY A 105 3.30 0.79 -8.61
N TYR A 106 3.59 -0.34 -9.25
CA TYR A 106 4.07 -0.46 -10.63
C TYR A 106 3.65 -1.82 -11.21
N GLU A 107 3.74 -2.00 -12.54
CA GLU A 107 3.46 -3.26 -13.22
C GLU A 107 4.73 -4.11 -13.37
N ASN A 108 4.58 -5.43 -13.22
CA ASN A 108 5.66 -6.41 -13.40
C ASN A 108 5.25 -7.61 -14.28
N GLY A 109 4.21 -7.44 -15.10
CA GLY A 109 3.73 -8.44 -16.06
C GLY A 109 2.72 -9.43 -15.48
N TYR A 110 2.21 -9.22 -14.26
CA TYR A 110 1.34 -10.19 -13.59
C TYR A 110 -0.09 -9.73 -13.37
N THR A 111 -0.38 -8.42 -13.41
CA THR A 111 -1.75 -7.94 -13.16
C THR A 111 -2.77 -8.49 -14.16
N ALA A 112 -2.41 -8.63 -15.44
CA ALA A 112 -3.32 -9.20 -16.44
C ALA A 112 -3.69 -10.64 -16.09
N LYS A 113 -2.74 -11.46 -15.63
CA LYS A 113 -2.98 -12.85 -15.20
C LYS A 113 -3.84 -12.92 -13.95
N ILE A 114 -3.62 -12.02 -13.00
CA ILE A 114 -4.45 -11.89 -11.80
C ILE A 114 -5.90 -11.60 -12.20
N LEU A 115 -6.13 -10.64 -13.10
CA LEU A 115 -7.46 -10.29 -13.60
C LEU A 115 -8.12 -11.48 -14.34
N ASP A 116 -7.35 -12.26 -15.13
CA ASP A 116 -7.86 -13.47 -15.78
C ASP A 116 -8.40 -14.48 -14.76
N VAL A 117 -7.64 -14.74 -13.68
CA VAL A 117 -8.06 -15.64 -12.59
C VAL A 117 -9.29 -15.10 -11.87
N LEU A 118 -9.30 -13.81 -11.52
CA LEU A 118 -10.43 -13.19 -10.84
C LEU A 118 -11.71 -13.28 -11.66
N LYS A 119 -11.61 -13.06 -12.97
CA LYS A 119 -12.72 -13.18 -13.91
C LYS A 119 -13.20 -14.63 -14.01
N GLU A 120 -12.29 -15.59 -14.21
CA GLU A 120 -12.62 -17.02 -14.27
C GLU A 120 -13.34 -17.50 -13.01
N LYS A 121 -12.85 -17.07 -11.85
CA LYS A 121 -13.40 -17.45 -10.54
C LYS A 121 -14.59 -16.58 -10.11
N GLY A 122 -14.94 -15.51 -10.81
CA GLY A 122 -16.00 -14.59 -10.42
C GLY A 122 -15.76 -13.95 -9.05
N VAL A 123 -14.53 -13.50 -8.78
CA VAL A 123 -14.12 -12.93 -7.50
C VAL A 123 -13.91 -11.42 -7.63
N PRO A 124 -14.64 -10.58 -6.87
CA PRO A 124 -14.38 -9.14 -6.85
C PRO A 124 -13.12 -8.83 -6.04
N ALA A 125 -12.41 -7.77 -6.44
CA ALA A 125 -11.24 -7.27 -5.73
C ALA A 125 -11.22 -5.74 -5.71
N CYS A 126 -10.39 -5.16 -4.83
CA CYS A 126 -10.05 -3.75 -4.86
C CYS A 126 -8.55 -3.58 -5.13
N PHE A 127 -8.21 -2.75 -6.12
CA PHE A 127 -6.84 -2.43 -6.49
C PHE A 127 -6.51 -1.02 -6.00
N PHE A 128 -5.61 -0.90 -5.03
CA PHE A 128 -5.10 0.37 -4.53
C PHE A 128 -3.95 0.82 -5.40
N VAL A 129 -4.16 1.87 -6.19
CA VAL A 129 -3.21 2.29 -7.24
C VAL A 129 -2.48 3.58 -6.88
N THR A 130 -1.18 3.62 -7.19
CA THR A 130 -0.38 4.85 -7.10
C THR A 130 -0.47 5.68 -8.38
N GLY A 131 -0.06 6.95 -8.30
CA GLY A 131 0.03 7.81 -9.49
C GLY A 131 0.98 7.29 -10.56
N HIS A 132 2.02 6.53 -10.19
CA HIS A 132 2.87 5.87 -11.19
C HIS A 132 2.08 4.85 -11.99
N TYR A 133 1.38 3.94 -11.30
CA TYR A 133 0.55 2.91 -11.94
C TYR A 133 -0.55 3.52 -12.81
N VAL A 134 -1.21 4.58 -12.33
CA VAL A 134 -2.25 5.29 -13.10
C VAL A 134 -1.74 5.80 -14.44
N ARG A 135 -0.52 6.34 -14.47
CA ARG A 135 0.07 6.87 -15.70
C ARG A 135 0.56 5.80 -16.67
N THR A 136 1.11 4.70 -16.15
CA THR A 136 1.74 3.68 -16.99
C THR A 136 0.78 2.61 -17.47
N GLU A 137 -0.32 2.36 -16.73
CA GLU A 137 -1.20 1.21 -16.97
C GLU A 137 -2.68 1.59 -17.19
N PRO A 138 -3.02 2.57 -18.05
CA PRO A 138 -4.39 3.02 -18.23
C PRO A 138 -5.32 1.92 -18.75
N GLU A 139 -4.82 0.99 -19.57
CA GLU A 139 -5.64 -0.10 -20.11
C GLU A 139 -5.95 -1.17 -19.06
N LEU A 140 -5.05 -1.41 -18.10
CA LEU A 140 -5.32 -2.29 -16.97
C LEU A 140 -6.35 -1.67 -16.02
N LEU A 141 -6.29 -0.36 -15.78
CA LEU A 141 -7.32 0.35 -14.99
C LEU A 141 -8.71 0.25 -15.63
N LYS A 142 -8.82 0.51 -16.94
CA LYS A 142 -10.08 0.33 -17.68
C LYS A 142 -10.58 -1.09 -17.60
N ARG A 143 -9.67 -2.08 -17.66
CA ARG A 143 -9.99 -3.49 -17.54
C ARG A 143 -10.53 -3.82 -16.15
N MET A 144 -9.88 -3.33 -15.07
CA MET A 144 -10.34 -3.52 -13.69
C MET A 144 -11.80 -3.08 -13.51
N VAL A 145 -12.12 -1.84 -13.94
CA VAL A 145 -13.47 -1.30 -13.82
C VAL A 145 -14.47 -2.07 -14.68
N ARG A 146 -14.12 -2.39 -15.93
CA ARG A 146 -14.99 -3.15 -16.83
C ARG A 146 -15.31 -4.55 -16.31
N GLU A 147 -14.40 -5.17 -15.58
CA GLU A 147 -14.57 -6.50 -14.97
C GLU A 147 -15.19 -6.44 -13.56
N GLY A 148 -15.64 -5.25 -13.12
CA GLY A 148 -16.38 -5.07 -11.87
C GLY A 148 -15.53 -4.98 -10.61
N HIS A 149 -14.22 -4.73 -10.76
CA HIS A 149 -13.33 -4.47 -9.64
C HIS A 149 -13.36 -3.01 -9.23
N LEU A 150 -13.04 -2.75 -7.95
CA LEU A 150 -12.91 -1.41 -7.41
C LEU A 150 -11.48 -0.91 -7.58
N ILE A 151 -11.33 0.37 -7.90
CA ILE A 151 -10.04 1.05 -7.81
C ILE A 151 -10.06 1.92 -6.55
N GLY A 152 -9.11 1.69 -5.65
CA GLY A 152 -8.85 2.46 -4.46
C GLY A 152 -7.63 3.36 -4.62
N ASN A 153 -7.51 4.35 -3.75
CA ASN A 153 -6.42 5.30 -3.71
C ASN A 153 -5.22 4.75 -2.93
N HIS A 154 -4.02 4.86 -3.50
CA HIS A 154 -2.77 4.54 -2.79
C HIS A 154 -1.78 5.71 -2.81
N SER A 155 -2.32 6.95 -2.90
CA SER A 155 -1.60 8.21 -3.09
C SER A 155 -0.91 8.34 -4.45
N TRP A 156 -0.53 9.58 -4.79
CA TRP A 156 0.13 9.84 -6.06
C TRP A 156 1.59 9.39 -6.07
N SER A 157 2.37 9.80 -5.05
CA SER A 157 3.82 9.56 -4.98
C SER A 157 4.26 8.58 -3.89
N HIS A 158 3.31 7.92 -3.21
CA HIS A 158 3.54 6.94 -2.15
C HIS A 158 4.34 7.48 -0.94
N PRO A 159 4.03 8.70 -0.44
CA PRO A 159 4.74 9.33 0.65
C PRO A 159 4.29 8.81 2.02
N ASP A 160 5.03 9.16 3.05
CA ASP A 160 4.63 8.99 4.43
C ASP A 160 3.66 10.11 4.83
N PHE A 161 2.37 9.79 4.96
CA PHE A 161 1.32 10.77 5.26
C PHE A 161 1.47 11.44 6.63
N SER A 162 2.14 10.79 7.58
CA SER A 162 2.40 11.39 8.90
C SER A 162 3.32 12.61 8.84
N LYS A 163 4.07 12.74 7.73
CA LYS A 163 5.04 13.83 7.50
C LYS A 163 4.54 14.92 6.55
N LEU A 164 3.34 14.76 6.01
CA LEU A 164 2.77 15.74 5.07
C LEU A 164 1.85 16.72 5.78
N SER A 165 1.70 17.93 5.24
CA SER A 165 0.61 18.82 5.64
C SER A 165 -0.74 18.30 5.14
N ASP A 166 -1.84 18.85 5.69
CA ASP A 166 -3.20 18.49 5.28
C ASP A 166 -3.43 18.76 3.79
N GLU A 167 -2.87 19.88 3.27
CA GLU A 167 -2.94 20.26 1.86
C GLU A 167 -2.21 19.26 0.98
N LYS A 168 -1.03 18.81 1.41
CA LYS A 168 -0.26 17.82 0.64
C LYS A 168 -0.92 16.44 0.61
N ILE A 169 -1.54 16.02 1.71
CA ILE A 169 -2.35 14.80 1.72
C ILE A 169 -3.50 14.94 0.72
N ARG A 170 -4.20 16.07 0.72
CA ARG A 170 -5.28 16.35 -0.23
C ARG A 170 -4.81 16.30 -1.67
N GLU A 171 -3.71 16.99 -2.01
CA GLU A 171 -3.13 16.98 -3.35
C GLU A 171 -2.80 15.56 -3.84
N GLU A 172 -2.18 14.74 -2.98
CA GLU A 172 -1.84 13.34 -3.26
C GLU A 172 -3.09 12.51 -3.60
N LEU A 173 -4.14 12.67 -2.84
CA LEU A 173 -5.37 11.90 -2.99
C LEU A 173 -6.25 12.39 -4.16
N ASP A 174 -6.44 13.70 -4.29
CA ASP A 174 -7.29 14.29 -5.33
C ASP A 174 -6.72 14.03 -6.73
N ARG A 175 -5.38 14.00 -6.86
CA ARG A 175 -4.75 13.72 -8.13
C ARG A 175 -5.04 12.30 -8.62
N VAL A 176 -4.87 11.29 -7.77
CA VAL A 176 -5.19 9.89 -8.14
C VAL A 176 -6.67 9.78 -8.50
N LYS A 177 -7.56 10.33 -7.67
CA LYS A 177 -9.02 10.25 -7.88
C LYS A 177 -9.41 10.84 -9.23
N ARG A 178 -8.90 12.03 -9.57
CA ARG A 178 -9.19 12.70 -10.83
C ARG A 178 -8.67 11.92 -12.03
N GLU A 179 -7.40 11.55 -12.02
CA GLU A 179 -6.77 10.84 -13.15
C GLU A 179 -7.44 9.47 -13.40
N VAL A 180 -7.81 8.73 -12.33
CA VAL A 180 -8.55 7.47 -12.48
C VAL A 180 -9.94 7.73 -13.07
N ALA A 181 -10.64 8.79 -12.62
CA ALA A 181 -11.95 9.13 -13.16
C ALA A 181 -11.87 9.50 -14.66
N ASP A 182 -10.86 10.25 -15.06
CA ASP A 182 -10.64 10.63 -16.46
C ASP A 182 -10.34 9.42 -17.36
N ILE A 183 -9.57 8.45 -16.85
CA ILE A 183 -9.20 7.24 -17.59
C ILE A 183 -10.35 6.24 -17.68
N THR A 184 -11.05 6.00 -16.58
CA THR A 184 -11.95 4.85 -16.42
C THR A 184 -13.43 5.21 -16.35
N GLY A 185 -13.75 6.47 -16.05
CA GLY A 185 -15.10 6.91 -15.73
C GLY A 185 -15.53 6.64 -14.27
N GLN A 186 -14.70 5.95 -13.45
CA GLN A 186 -14.98 5.73 -12.03
C GLN A 186 -14.81 7.04 -11.24
N LYS A 187 -15.92 7.75 -10.99
CA LYS A 187 -15.92 9.03 -10.25
C LYS A 187 -15.92 8.83 -8.73
N ASP A 188 -16.47 7.71 -8.26
CA ASP A 188 -16.60 7.40 -6.85
C ASP A 188 -15.43 6.53 -6.40
N MET A 189 -14.47 7.16 -5.72
CA MET A 189 -13.31 6.50 -5.14
C MET A 189 -13.36 6.70 -3.62
N ARG A 190 -13.86 5.69 -2.90
CA ARG A 190 -14.15 5.75 -1.46
C ARG A 190 -13.08 5.14 -0.57
N TYR A 191 -12.20 4.32 -1.13
CA TYR A 191 -11.24 3.54 -0.35
C TYR A 191 -9.84 4.08 -0.53
N LEU A 192 -9.14 4.24 0.59
CA LEU A 192 -7.75 4.65 0.65
C LEU A 192 -6.95 3.60 1.43
N ARG A 193 -5.80 3.22 0.92
CA ARG A 193 -4.80 2.52 1.73
C ARG A 193 -3.61 3.44 1.95
N PRO A 194 -3.30 3.81 3.22
CA PRO A 194 -2.12 4.61 3.51
C PRO A 194 -0.84 3.91 3.03
N PRO A 195 0.07 4.64 2.35
CA PRO A 195 1.34 4.08 1.91
C PRO A 195 2.09 3.39 3.05
N ARG A 196 2.57 2.18 2.80
CA ARG A 196 3.32 1.35 3.78
C ARG A 196 2.56 1.05 5.08
N GLY A 197 1.26 1.33 5.15
CA GLY A 197 0.49 1.25 6.38
C GLY A 197 0.91 2.28 7.43
N ILE A 198 1.58 3.36 7.04
CA ILE A 198 1.97 4.44 7.97
C ILE A 198 0.86 5.49 7.99
N PHE A 199 0.44 5.86 9.19
CA PHE A 199 -0.62 6.83 9.42
C PHE A 199 -0.41 7.63 10.70
N SER A 200 -1.17 8.70 10.86
CA SER A 200 -1.29 9.47 12.10
C SER A 200 -2.77 9.77 12.33
N GLU A 201 -3.13 10.23 13.54
CA GLU A 201 -4.50 10.69 13.80
C GLU A 201 -4.92 11.76 12.80
N ARG A 202 -4.02 12.72 12.51
CA ARG A 202 -4.25 13.77 11.54
C ARG A 202 -4.50 13.23 10.13
N SER A 203 -3.68 12.28 9.66
CA SER A 203 -3.85 11.72 8.31
C SER A 203 -5.17 10.93 8.17
N LEU A 204 -5.59 10.20 9.22
CA LEU A 204 -6.90 9.53 9.24
C LEU A 204 -8.05 10.54 9.22
N ARG A 205 -7.95 11.62 9.98
CA ARG A 205 -8.95 12.69 9.99
C ARG A 205 -9.08 13.33 8.61
N VAL A 206 -7.96 13.77 8.02
CA VAL A 206 -7.94 14.43 6.71
C VAL A 206 -8.54 13.54 5.63
N SER A 207 -8.13 12.29 5.56
CA SER A 207 -8.65 11.36 4.54
C SER A 207 -10.14 11.07 4.73
N ARG A 208 -10.60 10.89 5.98
CA ARG A 208 -12.04 10.75 6.27
C ARG A 208 -12.82 11.99 5.85
N ASP A 209 -12.35 13.19 6.16
CA ASP A 209 -13.00 14.45 5.82
C ASP A 209 -13.05 14.69 4.30
N LEU A 210 -12.18 14.01 3.53
CA LEU A 210 -12.21 13.93 2.07
C LEU A 210 -13.14 12.82 1.53
N GLY A 211 -13.83 12.09 2.42
CA GLY A 211 -14.77 11.03 2.06
C GLY A 211 -14.12 9.66 1.86
N TYR A 212 -12.89 9.45 2.33
CA TYR A 212 -12.24 8.14 2.24
C TYR A 212 -12.43 7.31 3.50
N THR A 213 -12.65 6.01 3.31
CA THR A 213 -12.43 4.97 4.32
C THR A 213 -11.01 4.46 4.19
N ASN A 214 -10.22 4.54 5.26
CA ASN A 214 -8.89 3.95 5.30
C ASN A 214 -9.00 2.44 5.48
N VAL A 215 -8.39 1.68 4.57
CA VAL A 215 -8.47 0.21 4.52
C VAL A 215 -7.09 -0.38 4.75
N PHE A 216 -6.90 -0.97 5.92
CA PHE A 216 -5.75 -1.78 6.26
C PHE A 216 -6.01 -3.25 5.88
N TRP A 217 -5.39 -4.21 6.55
CA TRP A 217 -5.47 -5.63 6.20
C TRP A 217 -5.35 -6.50 7.45
N SER A 218 -5.76 -7.74 7.35
CA SER A 218 -5.61 -8.74 8.42
C SER A 218 -4.93 -10.03 7.95
N ILE A 219 -4.63 -10.11 6.65
CA ILE A 219 -3.76 -11.14 6.07
C ILE A 219 -2.76 -10.43 5.16
N ALA A 220 -1.48 -10.67 5.39
CA ALA A 220 -0.39 -10.23 4.53
C ALA A 220 0.86 -11.08 4.76
N TYR A 221 1.75 -11.08 3.77
CA TYR A 221 3.11 -11.60 3.88
C TYR A 221 4.05 -10.75 3.03
N LYS A 222 5.37 -10.96 3.13
CA LYS A 222 6.35 -10.23 2.31
C LYS A 222 6.33 -10.78 0.88
N ASP A 223 5.58 -10.16 -0.02
CA ASP A 223 5.36 -10.57 -1.42
C ASP A 223 5.81 -9.53 -2.46
N TRP A 224 6.10 -8.30 -2.02
CA TRP A 224 6.49 -7.17 -2.89
C TRP A 224 7.93 -7.19 -3.38
N ASP A 225 8.79 -8.01 -2.79
CA ASP A 225 10.19 -8.14 -3.17
C ASP A 225 10.31 -9.08 -4.39
N THR A 226 10.35 -8.49 -5.58
CA THR A 226 10.39 -9.23 -6.83
C THR A 226 11.68 -10.03 -7.04
N SER A 227 12.74 -9.71 -6.28
CA SER A 227 14.01 -10.44 -6.26
C SER A 227 14.01 -11.64 -5.31
N ALA A 228 13.03 -11.75 -4.41
CA ALA A 228 12.95 -12.76 -3.36
C ALA A 228 11.68 -13.62 -3.46
N GLN A 229 11.24 -13.94 -4.68
CA GLN A 229 10.10 -14.82 -4.91
C GLN A 229 10.46 -16.28 -4.52
N ARG A 230 9.55 -16.96 -3.84
CA ARG A 230 9.75 -18.29 -3.23
C ARG A 230 8.86 -19.38 -3.83
N GLY A 231 8.09 -19.04 -4.84
CA GLY A 231 7.20 -19.91 -5.56
C GLY A 231 5.74 -19.88 -5.10
N ALA A 232 4.83 -20.29 -5.99
CA ALA A 232 3.38 -20.25 -5.77
C ALA A 232 2.94 -21.00 -4.50
N ARG A 233 3.61 -22.09 -4.16
CA ARG A 233 3.31 -22.84 -2.93
C ARG A 233 3.54 -22.00 -1.68
N TYR A 234 4.59 -21.21 -1.64
CA TYR A 234 4.87 -20.33 -0.52
C TYR A 234 3.79 -19.25 -0.36
N ALA A 235 3.35 -18.63 -1.48
CA ALA A 235 2.26 -17.67 -1.47
C ALA A 235 0.96 -18.32 -0.96
N TYR A 236 0.61 -19.50 -1.49
CA TYR A 236 -0.56 -20.27 -1.06
C TYR A 236 -0.53 -20.57 0.45
N GLU A 237 0.54 -21.15 0.96
CA GLU A 237 0.66 -21.51 2.37
C GLU A 237 0.56 -20.29 3.29
N ASN A 238 1.18 -19.16 2.90
CA ASN A 238 1.13 -17.91 3.69
C ASN A 238 -0.27 -17.29 3.75
N VAL A 239 -1.05 -17.37 2.69
CA VAL A 239 -2.41 -16.83 2.69
C VAL A 239 -3.37 -17.79 3.37
N VAL A 240 -3.37 -19.07 2.95
CA VAL A 240 -4.34 -20.05 3.42
C VAL A 240 -4.22 -20.33 4.92
N SER A 241 -3.01 -20.36 5.48
CA SER A 241 -2.81 -20.58 6.92
C SER A 241 -3.32 -19.43 7.80
N GLN A 242 -3.60 -18.29 7.22
CA GLN A 242 -4.10 -17.10 7.93
C GLN A 242 -5.60 -16.83 7.69
N LEU A 243 -6.29 -17.65 6.88
CA LEU A 243 -7.71 -17.43 6.57
C LEU A 243 -8.54 -17.39 7.85
N HIS A 244 -9.37 -16.36 7.95
CA HIS A 244 -10.31 -16.17 9.05
C HIS A 244 -11.54 -15.39 8.58
N PRO A 245 -12.70 -15.49 9.24
CA PRO A 245 -13.88 -14.72 8.90
C PRO A 245 -13.61 -13.21 8.90
N GLY A 246 -14.09 -12.52 7.89
CA GLY A 246 -13.95 -11.08 7.75
C GLY A 246 -12.56 -10.61 7.25
N ALA A 247 -11.68 -11.52 6.85
CA ALA A 247 -10.31 -11.11 6.47
C ALA A 247 -10.29 -10.15 5.26
N ILE A 248 -9.54 -9.06 5.41
CA ILE A 248 -9.05 -8.23 4.31
C ILE A 248 -7.66 -8.73 3.95
N ILE A 249 -7.51 -9.26 2.74
CA ILE A 249 -6.29 -9.87 2.25
C ILE A 249 -5.52 -8.83 1.43
N LEU A 250 -4.30 -8.50 1.86
CA LEU A 250 -3.37 -7.67 1.10
C LEU A 250 -2.40 -8.54 0.32
N LEU A 251 -2.40 -8.37 -1.00
CA LEU A 251 -1.41 -8.90 -1.93
C LEU A 251 -0.83 -7.76 -2.78
N HIS A 252 0.32 -8.02 -3.44
CA HIS A 252 0.89 -7.10 -4.42
C HIS A 252 0.87 -7.73 -5.80
N SER A 253 0.38 -7.00 -6.81
CA SER A 253 0.28 -7.51 -8.18
C SER A 253 1.63 -7.73 -8.86
N VAL A 254 2.70 -7.15 -8.33
CA VAL A 254 4.07 -7.36 -8.83
C VAL A 254 4.62 -8.77 -8.56
N SER A 255 3.96 -9.55 -7.69
CA SER A 255 4.41 -10.88 -7.28
C SER A 255 4.00 -11.95 -8.29
N LYS A 256 5.00 -12.61 -8.86
CA LYS A 256 4.80 -13.83 -9.67
C LYS A 256 4.11 -14.92 -8.86
N ASP A 257 4.56 -15.09 -7.62
CA ASP A 257 4.06 -16.15 -6.73
C ASP A 257 2.57 -15.96 -6.44
N ASN A 258 2.11 -14.72 -6.22
CA ASN A 258 0.70 -14.42 -6.06
C ASN A 258 -0.11 -14.74 -7.33
N ALA A 259 0.38 -14.31 -8.49
CA ALA A 259 -0.32 -14.55 -9.76
C ALA A 259 -0.48 -16.04 -10.08
N GLU A 260 0.50 -16.87 -9.69
CA GLU A 260 0.47 -18.31 -9.87
C GLU A 260 -0.36 -19.04 -8.81
N ALA A 261 -0.43 -18.53 -7.59
CA ALA A 261 -1.12 -19.16 -6.47
C ALA A 261 -2.60 -18.77 -6.36
N LEU A 262 -3.01 -17.64 -6.94
CA LEU A 262 -4.30 -17.00 -6.67
C LEU A 262 -5.50 -17.93 -6.90
N GLY A 263 -5.50 -18.69 -8.00
CA GLY A 263 -6.56 -19.64 -8.30
C GLY A 263 -6.73 -20.70 -7.21
N ALA A 264 -5.62 -21.30 -6.78
CA ALA A 264 -5.61 -22.30 -5.72
C ALA A 264 -6.02 -21.72 -4.36
N ILE A 265 -5.61 -20.47 -4.05
CA ILE A 265 -6.02 -19.77 -2.83
C ILE A 265 -7.53 -19.57 -2.82
N ILE A 266 -8.13 -19.14 -3.93
CA ILE A 266 -9.58 -18.93 -4.05
C ILE A 266 -10.34 -20.25 -3.87
N ASP A 267 -9.90 -21.30 -4.56
CA ASP A 267 -10.55 -22.62 -4.49
C ASP A 267 -10.48 -23.19 -3.08
N GLU A 268 -9.34 -23.09 -2.41
CA GLU A 268 -9.19 -23.56 -1.04
C GLU A 268 -10.03 -22.76 -0.05
N ALA A 269 -10.05 -21.43 -0.18
CA ALA A 269 -10.90 -20.58 0.66
C ALA A 269 -12.39 -20.97 0.51
N ARG A 270 -12.86 -21.21 -0.72
CA ARG A 270 -14.22 -21.70 -0.97
C ARG A 270 -14.47 -23.09 -0.39
N ARG A 271 -13.50 -24.00 -0.52
CA ARG A 271 -13.59 -25.33 0.10
C ARG A 271 -13.74 -25.25 1.62
N GLN A 272 -13.11 -24.24 2.24
CA GLN A 272 -13.29 -23.94 3.67
C GLN A 272 -14.60 -23.20 3.98
N GLY A 273 -15.47 -22.95 2.99
CA GLY A 273 -16.75 -22.28 3.17
C GLY A 273 -16.69 -20.76 3.18
N TYR A 274 -15.61 -20.14 2.70
CA TYR A 274 -15.52 -18.70 2.58
C TYR A 274 -16.14 -18.19 1.27
N THR A 275 -16.68 -16.96 1.32
CA THR A 275 -17.21 -16.23 0.17
C THR A 275 -16.41 -14.95 -0.04
N PHE A 276 -15.95 -14.70 -1.27
CA PHE A 276 -15.30 -13.44 -1.59
C PHE A 276 -16.34 -12.35 -1.88
N ARG A 277 -16.18 -11.20 -1.24
CA ARG A 277 -17.05 -10.03 -1.39
C ARG A 277 -16.24 -8.77 -1.71
N SER A 278 -16.92 -7.77 -2.30
CA SER A 278 -16.31 -6.45 -2.54
C SER A 278 -16.17 -5.67 -1.24
N LEU A 279 -15.29 -4.66 -1.21
CA LEU A 279 -15.24 -3.72 -0.08
C LEU A 279 -16.54 -2.94 0.12
N ASP A 280 -17.34 -2.74 -0.93
CA ASP A 280 -18.65 -2.11 -0.79
C ASP A 280 -19.60 -2.95 0.09
N HIS A 281 -19.52 -4.29 -0.04
CA HIS A 281 -20.26 -5.18 0.86
C HIS A 281 -19.77 -5.08 2.31
N LEU A 282 -18.46 -4.89 2.53
CA LEU A 282 -17.91 -4.70 3.88
C LEU A 282 -18.50 -3.46 4.57
N MET A 283 -18.67 -2.38 3.81
CA MET A 283 -19.12 -1.09 4.35
C MET A 283 -20.64 -0.98 4.45
N SER A 284 -21.38 -1.80 3.73
CA SER A 284 -22.84 -1.84 3.72
C SER A 284 -23.29 -3.29 3.57
N PRO A 285 -23.11 -4.11 4.60
CA PRO A 285 -23.53 -5.50 4.52
C PRO A 285 -25.04 -5.53 4.29
N LEU A 286 -25.46 -6.07 3.14
CA LEU A 286 -26.86 -6.37 2.92
C LEU A 286 -27.32 -7.37 3.98
N PRO A 287 -28.52 -7.21 4.58
CA PRO A 287 -29.06 -8.24 5.47
C PRO A 287 -29.07 -9.56 4.70
N GLU A 288 -28.49 -10.60 5.27
CA GLU A 288 -28.59 -11.95 4.72
C GLU A 288 -30.09 -12.30 4.74
N LEU A 289 -30.67 -12.50 3.55
CA LEU A 289 -32.02 -13.02 3.48
C LEU A 289 -32.01 -14.41 4.11
N PRO A 290 -32.91 -14.71 5.07
CA PRO A 290 -33.01 -16.04 5.62
C PRO A 290 -33.31 -17.03 4.50
N MET A 291 -32.50 -18.09 4.38
CA MET A 291 -32.73 -19.21 3.45
C MET A 291 -33.96 -20.00 3.88
#